data_f246a0419010fb0f9fb7e22fe8e02787
#
_entry.id   f246a0419010fb0f9fb7e22fe8e02787
#
_cell.length_a   1.000
_cell.length_b   1.000
_cell.length_c   1.000
_cell.angle_alpha   90.00
_cell.angle_beta   90.00
_cell.angle_gamma   90.00
#
_symmetry.space_group_name_H-M   'P 1'
#
loop_
_entity.id
_entity.type
_entity.pdbx_description
1 polymer ?
#
loop_
_entity_poly.entity_id
_entity_poly.type
_entity_poly.pdbx_seq_one_letter_code
_entity_poly.pdbx_strand_id
1 'polypeptide(L)'
;MSLKVLIVDDDKMIKLVHKMMVVKSGLSTEPLVFDEGKSAYDFLEAQHTDFDNYLILLDINMPIMNGWDFLDAIQGKEFVNKLQVVMVTSSVDAGDRNKANEYPQILDFLEKPLKVDACNYIKSLPTVASLL
;
A
#
# COMPACT_ATOMS: atom_id res chain seq x y z
N MET A 1 6.17 1.89 18.54
CA MET A 1 5.97 2.18 17.10
C MET A 1 4.87 1.27 16.58
N SER A 2 4.02 1.80 15.74
CA SER A 2 2.96 1.00 15.15
C SER A 2 3.03 1.01 13.64
N LEU A 3 2.60 -0.10 13.04
CA LEU A 3 2.43 -0.19 11.60
C LEU A 3 0.95 0.03 11.29
N LYS A 4 0.68 1.02 10.45
CA LYS A 4 -0.67 1.28 9.94
C LYS A 4 -0.75 0.80 8.50
N VAL A 5 -1.82 0.07 8.18
CA VAL A 5 -2.03 -0.46 6.82
C VAL A 5 -3.06 0.40 6.11
N LEU A 6 -2.69 0.90 4.94
CA LEU A 6 -3.57 1.67 4.07
C LEU A 6 -3.91 0.84 2.84
N ILE A 7 -5.18 0.78 2.51
CA ILE A 7 -5.66 0.12 1.30
C ILE A 7 -6.17 1.20 0.37
N VAL A 8 -5.52 1.35 -0.79
CA VAL A 8 -5.83 2.41 -1.75
C VAL A 8 -6.26 1.79 -3.07
N ASP A 9 -7.54 1.84 -3.37
CA ASP A 9 -8.14 1.23 -4.55
C ASP A 9 -9.48 1.90 -4.82
N ASP A 10 -9.81 2.14 -6.08
CA ASP A 10 -11.09 2.76 -6.45
C ASP A 10 -12.25 1.75 -6.57
N ASP A 11 -11.96 0.46 -6.56
CA ASP A 11 -12.97 -0.60 -6.63
C ASP A 11 -13.50 -0.92 -5.24
N LYS A 12 -14.78 -0.67 -5.01
CA LYS A 12 -15.43 -0.88 -3.71
C LYS A 12 -15.39 -2.33 -3.25
N MET A 13 -15.61 -3.27 -4.17
CA MET A 13 -15.62 -4.70 -3.82
C MET A 13 -14.22 -5.17 -3.45
N ILE A 14 -13.22 -4.78 -4.22
CA ILE A 14 -11.82 -5.13 -3.95
C ILE A 14 -11.38 -4.57 -2.60
N LYS A 15 -11.72 -3.32 -2.28
CA LYS A 15 -11.38 -2.73 -0.98
C LYS A 15 -11.97 -3.53 0.18
N LEU A 16 -13.23 -3.95 0.04
CA LEU A 16 -13.89 -4.75 1.06
C LEU A 16 -13.19 -6.08 1.25
N VAL A 17 -12.88 -6.77 0.15
CA VAL A 17 -12.18 -8.07 0.20
C VAL A 17 -10.80 -7.89 0.82
N HIS A 18 -10.04 -6.91 0.40
CA HIS A 18 -8.70 -6.68 0.93
C HIS A 18 -8.73 -6.32 2.42
N LYS A 19 -9.69 -5.52 2.84
CA LYS A 19 -9.86 -5.20 4.26
C LYS A 19 -10.11 -6.48 5.08
N MET A 20 -11.00 -7.35 4.59
CA MET A 20 -11.29 -8.62 5.26
C MET A 20 -10.04 -9.53 5.34
N MET A 21 -9.29 -9.61 4.27
CA MET A 21 -8.08 -10.46 4.22
C MET A 21 -6.98 -9.92 5.12
N VAL A 22 -6.80 -8.60 5.14
CA VAL A 22 -5.82 -7.93 6.02
C VAL A 22 -6.15 -8.21 7.49
N VAL A 23 -7.40 -8.06 7.88
CA VAL A 23 -7.84 -8.33 9.25
C VAL A 23 -7.70 -9.82 9.58
N LYS A 24 -8.16 -10.69 8.71
CA LYS A 24 -8.15 -12.14 8.93
C LYS A 24 -6.72 -12.69 9.08
N SER A 25 -5.78 -12.16 8.31
CA SER A 25 -4.38 -12.58 8.37
C SER A 25 -3.65 -12.04 9.60
N GLY A 26 -4.20 -11.06 10.28
CA GLY A 26 -3.55 -10.40 11.39
C GLY A 26 -2.53 -9.34 10.98
N LEU A 27 -2.48 -8.99 9.70
CA LEU A 27 -1.57 -7.93 9.22
C LEU A 27 -1.90 -6.60 9.87
N SER A 28 -3.19 -6.29 10.01
CA SER A 28 -3.69 -5.15 10.78
C SER A 28 -5.08 -5.46 11.30
N THR A 29 -5.41 -4.94 12.49
CA THR A 29 -6.76 -5.07 13.05
C THR A 29 -7.70 -3.99 12.53
N GLU A 30 -7.16 -2.84 12.11
CA GLU A 30 -7.93 -1.69 11.66
C GLU A 30 -7.28 -1.01 10.45
N PRO A 31 -7.28 -1.68 9.29
CA PRO A 31 -6.73 -1.05 8.09
C PRO A 31 -7.56 0.16 7.68
N LEU A 32 -6.89 1.19 7.18
CA LEU A 32 -7.51 2.39 6.66
C LEU A 32 -7.74 2.22 5.16
N VAL A 33 -8.90 2.62 4.69
CA VAL A 33 -9.32 2.39 3.30
C VAL A 33 -9.55 3.71 2.59
N PHE A 34 -8.98 3.86 1.40
CA PHE A 34 -9.09 5.08 0.59
C PHE A 34 -9.55 4.72 -0.81
N ASP A 35 -10.46 5.54 -1.35
CA ASP A 35 -11.02 5.35 -2.70
C ASP A 35 -10.11 5.91 -3.79
N GLU A 36 -9.17 6.77 -3.43
CA GLU A 36 -8.32 7.50 -4.38
C GLU A 36 -6.92 7.72 -3.82
N GLY A 37 -5.96 7.86 -4.73
CA GLY A 37 -4.60 8.18 -4.36
C GLY A 37 -4.50 9.52 -3.63
N LYS A 38 -5.27 10.52 -4.07
CA LYS A 38 -5.25 11.84 -3.45
C LYS A 38 -5.73 11.80 -2.00
N SER A 39 -6.76 11.02 -1.70
CA SER A 39 -7.27 10.89 -0.33
C SER A 39 -6.21 10.29 0.59
N ALA A 40 -5.51 9.26 0.14
CA ALA A 40 -4.42 8.65 0.89
C ALA A 40 -3.27 9.63 1.08
N TYR A 41 -2.91 10.36 0.03
CA TYR A 41 -1.87 11.39 0.10
C TYR A 41 -2.23 12.47 1.11
N ASP A 42 -3.46 12.99 1.05
CA ASP A 42 -3.91 14.03 1.96
C ASP A 42 -3.91 13.54 3.41
N PHE A 43 -4.29 12.28 3.63
CA PHE A 43 -4.22 11.67 4.95
C PHE A 43 -2.78 11.66 5.48
N LEU A 44 -1.83 11.20 4.68
CA LEU A 44 -0.43 11.13 5.09
C LEU A 44 0.13 12.52 5.38
N GLU A 45 -0.20 13.50 4.56
CA GLU A 45 0.27 14.86 4.74
C GLU A 45 -0.25 15.48 6.03
N ALA A 46 -1.53 15.24 6.37
CA ALA A 46 -2.18 15.83 7.53
C ALA A 46 -2.01 15.02 8.82
N GLN A 47 -1.88 13.71 8.73
CA GLN A 47 -2.01 12.81 9.89
C GLN A 47 -0.77 11.96 10.19
N HIS A 48 0.30 12.05 9.39
CA HIS A 48 1.49 11.25 9.67
C HIS A 48 2.11 11.67 11.00
N THR A 49 2.74 10.71 11.68
CA THR A 49 3.47 10.94 12.91
C THR A 49 4.89 10.40 12.78
N ASP A 50 5.80 10.87 13.62
CA ASP A 50 7.17 10.36 13.64
C ASP A 50 7.26 8.94 14.21
N PHE A 51 6.19 8.47 14.85
CA PHE A 51 6.17 7.17 15.53
C PHE A 51 5.56 6.04 14.69
N ASP A 52 4.80 6.39 13.65
CA ASP A 52 4.09 5.40 12.85
C ASP A 52 4.85 5.10 11.55
N ASN A 53 4.78 3.84 11.15
CA ASN A 53 5.15 3.40 9.81
C ASN A 53 3.89 3.00 9.08
N TYR A 54 3.92 3.07 7.75
CA TYR A 54 2.74 2.84 6.92
C TYR A 54 3.05 1.82 5.85
N LEU A 55 2.22 0.79 5.78
CA LEU A 55 2.23 -0.16 4.69
C LEU A 55 1.06 0.17 3.79
N ILE A 56 1.34 0.47 2.54
CA ILE A 56 0.33 0.88 1.57
C ILE A 56 0.13 -0.22 0.54
N LEU A 57 -1.07 -0.77 0.49
CA LEU A 57 -1.49 -1.68 -0.55
C LEU A 57 -2.11 -0.82 -1.64
N LEU A 58 -1.36 -0.57 -2.70
CA LEU A 58 -1.63 0.48 -3.67
C LEU A 58 -2.00 -0.07 -5.03
N ASP A 59 -3.19 0.27 -5.51
CA ASP A 59 -3.60 -0.04 -6.87
C ASP A 59 -2.91 0.90 -7.87
N ILE A 60 -2.59 0.38 -9.04
CA ILE A 60 -1.99 1.19 -10.11
C ILE A 60 -3.06 2.00 -10.84
N ASN A 61 -4.13 1.34 -11.26
CA ASN A 61 -5.12 1.92 -12.16
C ASN A 61 -6.27 2.58 -11.41
N MET A 62 -6.10 3.87 -11.11
CA MET A 62 -7.12 4.70 -10.48
C MET A 62 -7.30 5.98 -11.29
N PRO A 63 -8.53 6.53 -11.37
CA PRO A 63 -8.74 7.79 -12.08
C PRO A 63 -8.05 8.95 -11.37
N ILE A 64 -7.70 9.98 -12.16
CA ILE A 64 -7.10 11.24 -11.73
C ILE A 64 -5.66 11.06 -11.24
N MET A 65 -5.46 10.40 -10.10
CA MET A 65 -4.13 10.08 -9.57
C MET A 65 -3.98 8.56 -9.53
N ASN A 66 -3.21 7.99 -10.45
CA ASN A 66 -2.94 6.56 -10.44
C ASN A 66 -1.84 6.22 -9.42
N GLY A 67 -1.51 4.93 -9.29
CA GLY A 67 -0.51 4.50 -8.31
C GLY A 67 0.86 5.13 -8.54
N TRP A 68 1.27 5.28 -9.79
CA TRP A 68 2.56 5.91 -10.10
C TRP A 68 2.56 7.40 -9.78
N ASP A 69 1.45 8.09 -10.05
CA ASP A 69 1.29 9.50 -9.68
C ASP A 69 1.40 9.69 -8.17
N PHE A 70 0.79 8.78 -7.41
CA PHE A 70 0.87 8.80 -5.95
C PHE A 70 2.33 8.64 -5.49
N LEU A 71 3.04 7.67 -6.06
CA LEU A 71 4.45 7.44 -5.71
C LEU A 71 5.32 8.65 -6.05
N ASP A 72 5.06 9.31 -7.17
CA ASP A 72 5.78 10.53 -7.53
C ASP A 72 5.49 11.66 -6.54
N ALA A 73 4.23 11.77 -6.10
CA ALA A 73 3.81 12.82 -5.18
C ALA A 73 4.45 12.71 -3.79
N ILE A 74 4.74 11.50 -3.33
CA ILE A 74 5.33 11.29 -2.00
C ILE A 74 6.84 11.48 -1.97
N GLN A 75 7.51 11.52 -3.12
CA GLN A 75 8.96 11.70 -3.15
C GLN A 75 9.32 13.06 -2.57
N GLY A 76 10.35 13.09 -1.72
CA GLY A 76 10.81 14.32 -1.08
C GLY A 76 9.97 14.80 0.10
N LYS A 77 8.89 14.08 0.45
CA LYS A 77 8.08 14.43 1.62
C LYS A 77 8.72 13.92 2.91
N GLU A 78 8.43 14.59 4.03
CA GLU A 78 8.99 14.23 5.34
C GLU A 78 8.68 12.79 5.72
N PHE A 79 7.49 12.29 5.34
CA PHE A 79 7.02 10.97 5.72
C PHE A 79 7.47 9.86 4.77
N VAL A 80 8.19 10.16 3.69
CA VAL A 80 8.52 9.17 2.66
C VAL A 80 9.27 7.96 3.22
N ASN A 81 10.14 8.18 4.18
CA ASN A 81 10.93 7.10 4.79
C ASN A 81 10.11 6.19 5.71
N LYS A 82 8.89 6.57 6.02
CA LYS A 82 7.96 5.80 6.84
C LYS A 82 7.05 4.92 5.99
N LEU A 83 7.14 5.00 4.67
CA LEU A 83 6.24 4.31 3.76
C LEU A 83 6.87 3.04 3.20
N GLN A 84 6.15 1.95 3.28
CA GLN A 84 6.43 0.70 2.60
C GLN A 84 5.24 0.42 1.67
N VAL A 85 5.51 0.13 0.42
CA VAL A 85 4.45 -0.01 -0.59
C VAL A 85 4.48 -1.40 -1.20
N VAL A 86 3.32 -2.04 -1.25
CA VAL A 86 3.10 -3.23 -2.07
C VAL A 86 2.12 -2.83 -3.16
N MET A 87 2.53 -2.94 -4.41
CA MET A 87 1.65 -2.66 -5.54
C MET A 87 0.70 -3.83 -5.73
N VAL A 88 -0.58 -3.53 -5.84
CA VAL A 88 -1.63 -4.55 -5.99
C VAL A 88 -2.43 -4.20 -7.23
N THR A 89 -2.36 -5.04 -8.26
CA THR A 89 -2.93 -4.72 -9.57
C THR A 89 -3.65 -5.93 -10.16
N SER A 90 -4.58 -5.67 -11.09
CA SER A 90 -5.32 -6.74 -11.78
C SER A 90 -4.44 -7.50 -12.78
N SER A 91 -3.37 -6.88 -13.26
CA SER A 91 -2.41 -7.57 -14.13
C SER A 91 -1.02 -6.99 -13.91
N VAL A 92 -0.05 -7.88 -13.68
CA VAL A 92 1.33 -7.47 -13.49
C VAL A 92 2.06 -7.70 -14.81
N ASP A 93 2.61 -6.65 -15.41
CA ASP A 93 3.40 -6.77 -16.63
C ASP A 93 4.87 -6.40 -16.38
N ALA A 94 5.72 -6.71 -17.36
CA ALA A 94 7.17 -6.48 -17.23
C ALA A 94 7.50 -4.98 -17.15
N GLY A 95 6.74 -4.14 -17.85
CA GLY A 95 6.95 -2.70 -17.82
C GLY A 95 6.71 -2.11 -16.43
N ASP A 96 5.63 -2.54 -15.78
CA ASP A 96 5.31 -2.11 -14.42
C ASP A 96 6.37 -2.59 -13.43
N ARG A 97 6.82 -3.83 -13.54
CA ARG A 97 7.87 -4.35 -12.67
C ARG A 97 9.18 -3.59 -12.84
N ASN A 98 9.53 -3.25 -14.07
CA ASN A 98 10.74 -2.47 -14.34
C ASN A 98 10.64 -1.06 -13.76
N LYS A 99 9.46 -0.43 -13.90
CA LYS A 99 9.22 0.89 -13.36
C LYS A 99 9.31 0.91 -11.84
N ALA A 100 8.92 -0.16 -11.19
CA ALA A 100 9.00 -0.28 -9.73
C ALA A 100 10.42 -0.10 -9.19
N ASN A 101 11.43 -0.45 -9.98
CA ASN A 101 12.83 -0.30 -9.57
C ASN A 101 13.24 1.16 -9.35
N GLU A 102 12.46 2.10 -9.86
CA GLU A 102 12.72 3.54 -9.67
C GLU A 102 12.22 4.07 -8.31
N TYR A 103 11.48 3.25 -7.57
CA TYR A 103 10.85 3.66 -6.31
C TYR A 103 11.31 2.75 -5.18
N PRO A 104 12.22 3.23 -4.32
CA PRO A 104 12.76 2.38 -3.23
C PRO A 104 11.71 1.97 -2.19
N GLN A 105 10.56 2.65 -2.14
CA GLN A 105 9.48 2.30 -1.20
C GLN A 105 8.74 1.03 -1.60
N ILE A 106 8.82 0.62 -2.87
CA ILE A 106 8.08 -0.56 -3.34
C ILE A 106 8.80 -1.84 -2.89
N LEU A 107 8.10 -2.66 -2.12
CA LEU A 107 8.61 -3.95 -1.64
C LEU A 107 8.32 -5.08 -2.61
N ASP A 108 7.14 -5.07 -3.24
CA ASP A 108 6.72 -6.14 -4.15
C ASP A 108 5.51 -5.74 -4.96
N PHE A 109 5.19 -6.58 -5.95
CA PHE A 109 4.01 -6.51 -6.81
C PHE A 109 3.18 -7.77 -6.63
N LEU A 110 1.89 -7.61 -6.37
CA LEU A 110 0.97 -8.75 -6.22
C LEU A 110 -0.27 -8.54 -7.08
N GLU A 111 -0.87 -9.64 -7.54
CA GLU A 111 -2.11 -9.59 -8.31
C GLU A 111 -3.34 -9.54 -7.42
N LYS A 112 -4.36 -8.81 -7.86
CA LYS A 112 -5.68 -8.82 -7.22
C LYS A 112 -6.46 -10.09 -7.57
N PRO A 113 -7.34 -10.52 -6.68
CA PRO A 113 -7.52 -10.04 -5.31
C PRO A 113 -6.50 -10.65 -4.37
N LEU A 114 -6.09 -9.89 -3.35
CA LEU A 114 -5.25 -10.43 -2.29
C LEU A 114 -6.05 -11.43 -1.47
N LYS A 115 -5.46 -12.58 -1.22
CA LYS A 115 -6.01 -13.61 -0.33
C LYS A 115 -5.21 -13.63 0.97
N VAL A 116 -5.65 -14.42 1.94
CA VAL A 116 -4.96 -14.53 3.23
C VAL A 116 -3.50 -14.94 3.04
N ASP A 117 -3.23 -15.86 2.11
CA ASP A 117 -1.86 -16.30 1.84
C ASP A 117 -0.96 -15.16 1.36
N ALA A 118 -1.50 -14.26 0.53
CA ALA A 118 -0.76 -13.08 0.07
C ALA A 118 -0.47 -12.14 1.22
N CYS A 119 -1.43 -11.93 2.12
CA CYS A 119 -1.23 -11.11 3.31
C CYS A 119 -0.20 -11.72 4.25
N ASN A 120 -0.21 -13.05 4.40
CA ASN A 120 0.80 -13.75 5.18
C ASN A 120 2.19 -13.61 4.56
N TYR A 121 2.28 -13.66 3.23
CA TYR A 121 3.53 -13.40 2.52
C TYR A 121 4.04 -11.98 2.82
N ILE A 122 3.15 -10.98 2.77
CA ILE A 122 3.52 -9.59 3.07
C ILE A 122 4.07 -9.49 4.50
N LYS A 123 3.43 -10.16 5.46
CA LYS A 123 3.91 -10.19 6.85
C LYS A 123 5.32 -10.76 6.97
N SER A 124 5.70 -11.66 6.06
CA SER A 124 7.01 -12.30 6.08
C SER A 124 8.12 -11.45 5.45
N LEU A 125 7.77 -10.40 4.72
CA LEU A 125 8.77 -9.50 4.13
C LEU A 125 9.60 -8.87 5.25
N PRO A 126 10.94 -8.91 5.18
CA PRO A 126 11.78 -8.46 6.30
C PRO A 126 11.45 -7.08 6.82
N THR A 127 11.22 -6.13 5.92
CA THR A 127 10.87 -4.76 6.31
C THR A 127 9.55 -4.71 7.08
N VAL A 128 8.54 -5.44 6.62
CA VAL A 128 7.23 -5.49 7.28
C VAL A 128 7.33 -6.23 8.60
N ALA A 129 7.97 -7.40 8.60
CA ALA A 129 8.11 -8.23 9.80
C ALA A 129 8.77 -7.45 10.95
N SER A 130 9.73 -6.59 10.64
CA SER A 130 10.42 -5.78 11.65
C SER A 130 9.52 -4.71 12.28
N LEU A 131 8.39 -4.40 11.66
CA LEU A 131 7.46 -3.36 12.11
C LEU A 131 6.20 -3.92 12.79
N LEU A 132 6.06 -5.23 12.80
CA LEU A 132 4.89 -5.87 13.41
C LEU A 132 5.01 -6.01 14.93
#